data_8ac29030b563f72213ac023c0a9b9c2f
#
_entry.id   8ac29030b563f72213ac023c0a9b9c2f
#
_cell.length_a   1.000
_cell.length_b   1.000
_cell.length_c   1.000
_cell.angle_alpha   90.00
_cell.angle_beta   90.00
_cell.angle_gamma   90.00
#
_symmetry.space_group_name_H-M   'P 1'
#
loop_
_entity.id
_entity.type
_entity.pdbx_description
1 polymer ?
#
loop_
_entity_poly.entity_id
_entity_poly.type
_entity_poly.pdbx_seq_one_letter_code
_entity_poly.pdbx_strand_id
1 'polypeptide(L)'
;LVLALSVVGAFLIVARINRPLRELTRAAETIGRGRTPSPVSESGPSEIRTLARAFNQMAADLKRIDEDRALLLAGVSHDLRTPLARIRLGVEMLEPHADATLREGMVQDIEDIDAVINQFLDFARVTGESSIVSELDLNELVNSVLERYQRQGKTVSARLGSVPRLQLRALAIQRLLTNLVDNALRNGSAEAQIVTGLSGGRAFVEVLDRGPGIPVEEAERMLQPFTRLDAARGGAGTGLGLAIVDRIARLHGGTVAVTPREGGGLRARVEFPMLQAKD
;
A
#
# COMPACT_ATOMS: atom_id res chain seq x y z
N LEU A 1 -21.32 21.21 50.79
CA LEU A 1 -22.21 20.42 49.93
C LEU A 1 -22.38 21.07 48.53
N VAL A 2 -22.77 22.37 48.46
CA VAL A 2 -23.00 23.13 47.22
C VAL A 2 -21.75 23.15 46.34
N LEU A 3 -20.56 23.43 46.91
CA LEU A 3 -19.31 23.46 46.17
C LEU A 3 -18.96 22.10 45.53
N ALA A 4 -19.17 21.01 46.27
CA ALA A 4 -18.94 19.64 45.74
C ALA A 4 -19.91 19.31 44.61
N LEU A 5 -21.17 19.69 44.73
CA LEU A 5 -22.19 19.50 43.67
C LEU A 5 -21.87 20.30 42.42
N SER A 6 -21.38 21.54 42.57
CA SER A 6 -20.95 22.39 41.46
C SER A 6 -19.73 21.81 40.72
N VAL A 7 -18.74 21.29 41.47
CA VAL A 7 -17.54 20.64 40.86
C VAL A 7 -17.92 19.38 40.09
N VAL A 8 -18.80 18.53 40.68
CA VAL A 8 -19.29 17.32 39.98
C VAL A 8 -20.10 17.69 38.74
N GLY A 9 -20.98 18.69 38.84
CA GLY A 9 -21.74 19.18 37.68
C GLY A 9 -20.83 19.71 36.56
N ALA A 10 -19.84 20.53 36.92
CA ALA A 10 -18.87 21.05 35.95
C ALA A 10 -18.06 19.90 35.29
N PHE A 11 -17.62 18.93 36.08
CA PHE A 11 -16.90 17.77 35.60
C PHE A 11 -17.73 16.93 34.59
N LEU A 12 -19.01 16.68 34.91
CA LEU A 12 -19.92 15.96 34.04
C LEU A 12 -20.18 16.70 32.73
N ILE A 13 -20.35 18.03 32.76
CA ILE A 13 -20.53 18.85 31.56
C ILE A 13 -19.27 18.81 30.71
N VAL A 14 -18.10 19.01 31.28
CA VAL A 14 -16.81 18.97 30.60
C VAL A 14 -16.56 17.57 29.99
N ALA A 15 -16.84 16.51 30.74
CA ALA A 15 -16.70 15.15 30.22
C ALA A 15 -17.64 14.88 29.02
N ARG A 16 -18.90 15.42 29.09
CA ARG A 16 -19.90 15.26 28.03
C ARG A 16 -19.56 16.01 26.73
N ILE A 17 -18.68 17.00 26.79
CA ILE A 17 -18.21 17.76 25.61
C ILE A 17 -16.83 17.22 25.15
N ASN A 18 -15.90 17.02 26.06
CA ASN A 18 -14.52 16.64 25.71
C ASN A 18 -14.41 15.24 25.11
N ARG A 19 -15.23 14.28 25.57
CA ARG A 19 -15.16 12.91 25.06
C ARG A 19 -15.52 12.81 23.58
N PRO A 20 -16.67 13.33 23.10
CA PRO A 20 -17.00 13.33 21.68
C PRO A 20 -15.99 14.11 20.82
N LEU A 21 -15.47 15.25 21.31
CA LEU A 21 -14.46 16.01 20.58
C LEU A 21 -13.17 15.20 20.35
N ARG A 22 -12.70 14.45 21.38
CA ARG A 22 -11.56 13.55 21.22
C ARG A 22 -11.82 12.42 20.25
N GLU A 23 -13.04 11.87 20.23
CA GLU A 23 -13.45 10.84 19.26
C GLU A 23 -13.42 11.42 17.84
N LEU A 24 -13.93 12.62 17.61
CA LEU A 24 -13.87 13.32 16.33
C LEU A 24 -12.43 13.60 15.89
N THR A 25 -11.57 14.06 16.80
CA THR A 25 -10.15 14.31 16.50
C THR A 25 -9.46 13.02 16.05
N ARG A 26 -9.64 11.91 16.77
CA ARG A 26 -9.07 10.61 16.40
C ARG A 26 -9.59 10.09 15.07
N ALA A 27 -10.89 10.28 14.81
CA ALA A 27 -11.49 9.90 13.55
C ALA A 27 -10.93 10.74 12.38
N ALA A 28 -10.73 12.06 12.59
CA ALA A 28 -10.10 12.93 11.61
C ALA A 28 -8.64 12.53 11.32
N GLU A 29 -7.86 12.21 12.36
CA GLU A 29 -6.50 11.67 12.18
C GLU A 29 -6.49 10.35 11.40
N THR A 30 -7.51 9.50 11.61
CA THR A 30 -7.66 8.22 10.90
C THR A 30 -7.89 8.46 9.41
N ILE A 31 -8.75 9.44 9.05
CA ILE A 31 -8.95 9.87 7.66
C ILE A 31 -7.65 10.45 7.08
N GLY A 32 -6.95 11.31 7.83
CA GLY A 32 -5.68 11.89 7.39
C GLY A 32 -4.58 10.86 7.10
N ARG A 33 -4.70 9.66 7.67
CA ARG A 33 -3.83 8.50 7.40
C ARG A 33 -4.35 7.60 6.27
N GLY A 34 -5.37 8.04 5.52
CA GLY A 34 -5.96 7.27 4.42
C GLY A 34 -6.80 6.07 4.86
N ARG A 35 -7.31 6.06 6.10
CA ARG A 35 -8.14 4.99 6.66
C ARG A 35 -9.58 5.44 6.81
N THR A 36 -10.52 4.51 6.69
CA THR A 36 -11.93 4.77 6.99
C THR A 36 -12.15 4.64 8.50
N PRO A 37 -12.55 5.71 9.21
CA PRO A 37 -12.86 5.63 10.63
C PRO A 37 -14.18 4.91 10.85
N SER A 38 -14.35 4.32 12.03
CA SER A 38 -15.69 3.92 12.48
C SER A 38 -16.56 5.18 12.69
N PRO A 39 -17.88 5.11 12.47
CA PRO A 39 -18.77 6.23 12.71
C PRO A 39 -18.62 6.76 14.14
N VAL A 40 -18.48 8.07 14.28
CA VAL A 40 -18.43 8.74 15.58
C VAL A 40 -19.83 8.78 16.20
N SER A 41 -19.90 8.55 17.51
CA SER A 41 -21.19 8.56 18.21
C SER A 41 -21.88 9.93 18.13
N GLU A 42 -23.13 9.95 17.69
CA GLU A 42 -23.99 11.13 17.63
C GLU A 42 -24.64 11.41 19.00
N SER A 43 -23.85 11.47 20.05
CA SER A 43 -24.29 11.68 21.43
C SER A 43 -23.79 13.03 21.99
N GLY A 44 -24.48 13.55 23.02
CA GLY A 44 -24.09 14.80 23.68
C GLY A 44 -25.02 16.00 23.34
N PRO A 45 -24.55 17.23 23.58
CA PRO A 45 -25.26 18.46 23.24
C PRO A 45 -25.64 18.54 21.76
N SER A 46 -26.66 19.38 21.43
CA SER A 46 -27.18 19.52 20.06
C SER A 46 -26.11 19.86 19.03
N GLU A 47 -25.19 20.75 19.40
CA GLU A 47 -24.10 21.24 18.55
C GLU A 47 -23.10 20.11 18.26
N ILE A 48 -22.76 19.31 19.28
CA ILE A 48 -21.84 18.17 19.13
C ILE A 48 -22.46 17.07 18.28
N ARG A 49 -23.78 16.79 18.46
CA ARG A 49 -24.49 15.84 17.60
C ARG A 49 -24.52 16.29 16.14
N THR A 50 -24.77 17.56 15.91
CA THR A 50 -24.76 18.13 14.55
C THR A 50 -23.39 18.01 13.90
N LEU A 51 -22.32 18.33 14.66
CA LEU A 51 -20.96 18.19 14.21
C LEU A 51 -20.58 16.72 13.92
N ALA A 52 -20.94 15.79 14.82
CA ALA A 52 -20.69 14.36 14.62
C ALA A 52 -21.40 13.82 13.39
N ARG A 53 -22.67 14.24 13.15
CA ARG A 53 -23.44 13.87 11.95
C ARG A 53 -22.79 14.40 10.67
N ALA A 54 -22.42 15.67 10.65
CA ALA A 54 -21.75 16.28 9.50
C ALA A 54 -20.40 15.58 9.20
N PHE A 55 -19.65 15.23 10.26
CA PHE A 55 -18.40 14.49 10.14
C PHE A 55 -18.62 13.08 9.59
N ASN A 56 -19.61 12.34 10.12
CA ASN A 56 -19.97 10.99 9.63
C ASN A 56 -20.39 11.03 8.16
N GLN A 57 -21.17 12.04 7.77
CA GLN A 57 -21.56 12.23 6.38
C GLN A 57 -20.34 12.48 5.48
N MET A 58 -19.45 13.41 5.88
CA MET A 58 -18.21 13.67 5.15
C MET A 58 -17.34 12.40 5.01
N ALA A 59 -17.21 11.62 6.06
CA ALA A 59 -16.45 10.36 6.03
C ALA A 59 -17.07 9.33 5.07
N ALA A 60 -18.40 9.24 5.05
CA ALA A 60 -19.15 8.39 4.13
C ALA A 60 -19.00 8.84 2.67
N ASP A 61 -19.06 10.15 2.41
CA ASP A 61 -18.88 10.72 1.07
C ASP A 61 -17.45 10.50 0.55
N LEU A 62 -16.44 10.69 1.38
CA LEU A 62 -15.05 10.37 1.03
C LEU A 62 -14.87 8.89 0.67
N LYS A 63 -15.44 8.00 1.48
CA LYS A 63 -15.42 6.57 1.20
C LYS A 63 -16.08 6.25 -0.15
N ARG A 64 -17.24 6.85 -0.43
CA ARG A 64 -17.95 6.68 -1.69
C ARG A 64 -17.14 7.15 -2.89
N ILE A 65 -16.49 8.33 -2.78
CA ILE A 65 -15.61 8.85 -3.83
C ILE A 65 -14.46 7.87 -4.12
N ASP A 66 -13.85 7.30 -3.08
CA ASP A 66 -12.79 6.31 -3.24
C ASP A 66 -13.30 5.01 -3.89
N GLU A 67 -14.49 4.54 -3.51
CA GLU A 67 -15.15 3.36 -4.11
C GLU A 67 -15.51 3.61 -5.59
N ASP A 68 -16.12 4.75 -5.90
CA ASP A 68 -16.47 5.14 -7.27
C ASP A 68 -15.22 5.28 -8.14
N ARG A 69 -14.16 5.86 -7.59
CA ARG A 69 -12.86 5.95 -8.28
C ARG A 69 -12.30 4.56 -8.59
N ALA A 70 -12.35 3.62 -7.64
CA ALA A 70 -11.88 2.26 -7.84
C ALA A 70 -12.70 1.51 -8.91
N LEU A 71 -14.03 1.71 -8.93
CA LEU A 71 -14.94 1.14 -9.93
C LEU A 71 -14.66 1.69 -11.34
N LEU A 72 -14.52 3.02 -11.47
CA LEU A 72 -14.20 3.66 -12.76
C LEU A 72 -12.87 3.14 -13.31
N LEU A 73 -11.85 3.03 -12.46
CA LEU A 73 -10.54 2.54 -12.86
C LEU A 73 -10.57 1.05 -13.26
N ALA A 74 -11.37 0.25 -12.57
CA ALA A 74 -11.59 -1.15 -12.92
C ALA A 74 -12.29 -1.30 -14.29
N GLY A 75 -13.29 -0.47 -14.57
CA GLY A 75 -14.00 -0.42 -15.85
C GLY A 75 -13.07 -0.05 -17.01
N VAL A 76 -12.35 1.07 -16.87
CA VAL A 76 -11.40 1.54 -17.88
C VAL A 76 -10.35 0.47 -18.21
N SER A 77 -9.84 -0.23 -17.22
CA SER A 77 -8.82 -1.26 -17.45
C SER A 77 -9.35 -2.51 -18.15
N HIS A 78 -10.60 -2.91 -17.84
CA HIS A 78 -11.26 -3.98 -18.58
C HIS A 78 -11.43 -3.60 -20.05
N ASP A 79 -11.86 -2.36 -20.30
CA ASP A 79 -12.13 -1.88 -21.67
C ASP A 79 -10.84 -1.64 -22.47
N LEU A 80 -9.71 -1.38 -21.79
CA LEU A 80 -8.40 -1.29 -22.44
C LEU A 80 -7.79 -2.66 -22.75
N ARG A 81 -7.99 -3.67 -21.91
CA ARG A 81 -7.45 -5.01 -22.13
C ARG A 81 -8.00 -5.68 -23.40
N THR A 82 -9.27 -5.46 -23.72
CA THR A 82 -9.91 -6.04 -24.90
C THR A 82 -9.28 -5.58 -26.22
N PRO A 83 -9.08 -4.27 -26.49
CA PRO A 83 -8.39 -3.82 -27.70
C PRO A 83 -6.91 -4.22 -27.74
N LEU A 84 -6.22 -4.24 -26.58
CA LEU A 84 -4.84 -4.72 -26.51
C LEU A 84 -4.72 -6.20 -26.92
N ALA A 85 -5.63 -7.06 -26.44
CA ALA A 85 -5.67 -8.46 -26.85
C ALA A 85 -5.93 -8.62 -28.36
N ARG A 86 -6.76 -7.77 -28.97
CA ARG A 86 -6.98 -7.76 -30.43
C ARG A 86 -5.74 -7.29 -31.19
N ILE A 87 -5.05 -6.26 -30.70
CA ILE A 87 -3.81 -5.77 -31.33
C ILE A 87 -2.75 -6.87 -31.25
N ARG A 88 -2.58 -7.53 -30.10
CA ARG A 88 -1.66 -8.65 -29.94
C ARG A 88 -1.94 -9.77 -30.92
N LEU A 89 -3.20 -10.22 -31.01
CA LEU A 89 -3.61 -11.21 -31.98
C LEU A 89 -3.35 -10.76 -33.45
N GLY A 90 -3.62 -9.49 -33.77
CA GLY A 90 -3.32 -8.93 -35.09
C GLY A 90 -1.83 -8.96 -35.41
N VAL A 91 -0.97 -8.63 -34.46
CA VAL A 91 0.48 -8.70 -34.57
C VAL A 91 0.97 -10.14 -34.73
N GLU A 92 0.41 -11.09 -33.98
CA GLU A 92 0.74 -12.52 -34.07
C GLU A 92 0.30 -13.14 -35.42
N MET A 93 -0.75 -12.60 -36.02
CA MET A 93 -1.27 -13.04 -37.35
C MET A 93 -0.59 -12.37 -38.56
N LEU A 94 0.28 -11.39 -38.34
CA LEU A 94 1.07 -10.81 -39.41
C LEU A 94 1.97 -11.90 -40.04
N GLU A 95 1.97 -11.96 -41.40
CA GLU A 95 2.68 -12.99 -42.13
C GLU A 95 4.18 -13.07 -41.81
N PRO A 96 4.82 -14.25 -42.02
CA PRO A 96 6.22 -14.51 -41.65
C PRO A 96 7.27 -13.56 -42.27
N HIS A 97 6.89 -12.70 -43.18
CA HIS A 97 7.76 -11.73 -43.83
C HIS A 97 7.83 -10.37 -43.13
N ALA A 98 7.01 -10.16 -42.07
CA ALA A 98 7.20 -9.02 -41.19
C ALA A 98 8.48 -9.25 -40.36
N ASP A 99 9.27 -8.19 -40.21
CA ASP A 99 10.49 -8.22 -39.39
C ASP A 99 10.17 -8.81 -38.02
N ALA A 100 10.72 -9.98 -37.72
CA ALA A 100 10.47 -10.71 -36.47
C ALA A 100 10.79 -9.84 -35.24
N THR A 101 11.81 -9.01 -35.33
CA THR A 101 12.22 -8.06 -34.27
C THR A 101 11.15 -7.00 -34.03
N LEU A 102 10.51 -6.49 -35.11
CA LEU A 102 9.43 -5.52 -34.97
C LEU A 102 8.19 -6.14 -34.32
N ARG A 103 7.85 -7.36 -34.70
CA ARG A 103 6.73 -8.11 -34.10
C ARG A 103 6.96 -8.39 -32.62
N GLU A 104 8.17 -8.88 -32.28
CA GLU A 104 8.56 -9.13 -30.87
C GLU A 104 8.52 -7.84 -30.06
N GLY A 105 9.00 -6.72 -30.61
CA GLY A 105 8.91 -5.40 -29.97
C GLY A 105 7.47 -4.98 -29.71
N MET A 106 6.55 -5.15 -30.68
CA MET A 106 5.14 -4.80 -30.51
C MET A 106 4.43 -5.69 -29.47
N VAL A 107 4.74 -6.99 -29.43
CA VAL A 107 4.20 -7.90 -28.40
C VAL A 107 4.68 -7.46 -27.02
N GLN A 108 5.97 -7.13 -26.88
CA GLN A 108 6.54 -6.64 -25.63
C GLN A 108 5.89 -5.32 -25.18
N ASP A 109 5.67 -4.36 -26.09
CA ASP A 109 5.00 -3.10 -25.79
C ASP A 109 3.57 -3.32 -25.29
N ILE A 110 2.84 -4.28 -25.87
CA ILE A 110 1.49 -4.65 -25.43
C ILE A 110 1.52 -5.27 -24.01
N GLU A 111 2.47 -6.16 -23.73
CA GLU A 111 2.66 -6.76 -22.41
C GLU A 111 3.02 -5.71 -21.36
N ASP A 112 3.85 -4.74 -21.72
CA ASP A 112 4.22 -3.62 -20.85
C ASP A 112 3.00 -2.73 -20.53
N ILE A 113 2.17 -2.42 -21.51
CA ILE A 113 0.92 -1.66 -21.31
C ILE A 113 -0.03 -2.43 -20.40
N ASP A 114 -0.22 -3.74 -20.61
CA ASP A 114 -1.09 -4.56 -19.75
C ASP A 114 -0.57 -4.62 -18.30
N ALA A 115 0.75 -4.69 -18.10
CA ALA A 115 1.39 -4.60 -16.79
C ALA A 115 1.14 -3.24 -16.12
N VAL A 116 1.22 -2.12 -16.87
CA VAL A 116 0.89 -0.77 -16.40
C VAL A 116 -0.55 -0.69 -15.93
N ILE A 117 -1.49 -1.17 -16.74
CA ILE A 117 -2.91 -1.19 -16.43
C ILE A 117 -3.18 -1.99 -15.16
N ASN A 118 -2.57 -3.17 -15.02
CA ASN A 118 -2.74 -4.01 -13.85
C ASN A 118 -2.19 -3.35 -12.57
N GLN A 119 -1.01 -2.71 -12.64
CA GLN A 119 -0.46 -1.96 -11.50
C GLN A 119 -1.31 -0.76 -11.12
N PHE A 120 -1.89 -0.06 -12.10
CA PHE A 120 -2.80 1.04 -11.85
C PHE A 120 -4.10 0.59 -11.16
N LEU A 121 -4.67 -0.53 -11.60
CA LEU A 121 -5.80 -1.17 -10.91
C LEU A 121 -5.47 -1.56 -9.48
N ASP A 122 -4.30 -2.13 -9.29
CA ASP A 122 -3.81 -2.53 -7.99
C ASP A 122 -3.68 -1.33 -7.05
N PHE A 123 -3.17 -0.21 -7.55
CA PHE A 123 -3.11 1.04 -6.79
C PHE A 123 -4.50 1.55 -6.42
N ALA A 124 -5.46 1.49 -7.33
CA ALA A 124 -6.83 1.94 -7.09
C ALA A 124 -7.59 1.06 -6.08
N ARG A 125 -7.41 -0.25 -6.15
CA ARG A 125 -8.12 -1.24 -5.31
C ARG A 125 -7.64 -1.31 -3.86
N VAL A 126 -6.44 -0.84 -3.53
CA VAL A 126 -5.90 -0.90 -2.16
C VAL A 126 -6.85 -0.29 -1.11
N THR A 127 -7.66 0.69 -1.49
CA THR A 127 -8.65 1.34 -0.60
C THR A 127 -9.99 0.59 -0.51
N GLY A 128 -10.36 -0.15 -1.55
CA GLY A 128 -11.68 -0.81 -1.66
C GLY A 128 -11.69 -2.29 -1.25
N GLU A 129 -10.54 -2.91 -1.03
CA GLU A 129 -10.51 -4.33 -0.67
C GLU A 129 -10.99 -4.54 0.76
N SER A 130 -12.21 -5.08 0.86
CA SER A 130 -12.83 -5.61 2.08
C SER A 130 -12.15 -6.89 2.58
N SER A 131 -10.84 -7.03 2.40
CA SER A 131 -10.12 -8.18 2.92
C SER A 131 -10.14 -8.13 4.45
N ILE A 132 -10.60 -9.20 5.05
CA ILE A 132 -10.72 -9.35 6.50
C ILE A 132 -9.33 -9.19 7.11
N VAL A 133 -9.22 -8.33 8.11
CA VAL A 133 -8.03 -8.27 8.97
C VAL A 133 -8.01 -9.55 9.81
N SER A 134 -6.95 -10.31 9.74
CA SER A 134 -6.76 -11.54 10.48
C SER A 134 -5.40 -11.59 11.14
N GLU A 135 -5.27 -12.41 12.15
CA GLU A 135 -4.01 -12.65 12.82
C GLU A 135 -3.14 -13.56 11.96
N LEU A 136 -2.06 -13.02 11.40
CA LEU A 136 -1.21 -13.66 10.41
C LEU A 136 0.24 -13.75 10.88
N ASP A 137 0.92 -14.81 10.45
CA ASP A 137 2.36 -14.93 10.52
C ASP A 137 2.99 -14.26 9.28
N LEU A 138 3.77 -13.19 9.51
CA LEU A 138 4.45 -12.47 8.42
C LEU A 138 5.45 -13.37 7.70
N ASN A 139 6.11 -14.28 8.41
CA ASN A 139 7.10 -15.17 7.84
C ASN A 139 6.47 -16.23 6.91
N GLU A 140 5.25 -16.72 7.22
CA GLU A 140 4.50 -17.60 6.32
C GLU A 140 4.17 -16.90 5.00
N LEU A 141 3.76 -15.62 5.04
CA LEU A 141 3.50 -14.83 3.84
C LEU A 141 4.79 -14.59 3.03
N VAL A 142 5.91 -14.28 3.69
CA VAL A 142 7.20 -14.14 3.00
C VAL A 142 7.61 -15.45 2.33
N ASN A 143 7.47 -16.59 3.00
CA ASN A 143 7.79 -17.89 2.42
C ASN A 143 6.95 -18.19 1.18
N SER A 144 5.65 -17.90 1.21
CA SER A 144 4.76 -18.11 0.05
C SER A 144 5.19 -17.28 -1.17
N VAL A 145 5.62 -16.03 -0.93
CA VAL A 145 6.15 -15.15 -1.98
C VAL A 145 7.50 -15.68 -2.47
N LEU A 146 8.40 -16.09 -1.58
CA LEU A 146 9.70 -16.65 -1.90
C LEU A 146 9.58 -17.88 -2.83
N GLU A 147 8.73 -18.85 -2.48
CA GLU A 147 8.49 -20.04 -3.29
C GLU A 147 7.96 -19.70 -4.69
N ARG A 148 7.12 -18.68 -4.81
CA ARG A 148 6.61 -18.23 -6.09
C ARG A 148 7.74 -17.74 -7.00
N TYR A 149 8.66 -16.89 -6.50
CA TYR A 149 9.79 -16.40 -7.29
C TYR A 149 10.82 -17.49 -7.60
N GLN A 150 11.07 -18.40 -6.68
CA GLN A 150 11.96 -19.55 -6.92
C GLN A 150 11.43 -20.45 -8.04
N ARG A 151 10.11 -20.73 -8.08
CA ARG A 151 9.49 -21.45 -9.20
C ARG A 151 9.61 -20.75 -10.54
N GLN A 152 9.77 -19.43 -10.55
CA GLN A 152 10.03 -18.63 -11.76
C GLN A 152 11.52 -18.56 -12.11
N GLY A 153 12.40 -19.27 -11.39
CA GLY A 153 13.85 -19.23 -11.61
C GLY A 153 14.51 -17.91 -11.17
N LYS A 154 13.84 -17.10 -10.32
CA LYS A 154 14.40 -15.85 -9.81
C LYS A 154 15.20 -16.09 -8.52
N THR A 155 16.32 -15.40 -8.38
CA THR A 155 17.18 -15.50 -7.19
C THR A 155 16.66 -14.56 -6.11
N VAL A 156 15.83 -15.09 -5.22
CA VAL A 156 15.34 -14.39 -4.04
C VAL A 156 15.69 -15.21 -2.81
N SER A 157 16.32 -14.58 -1.83
CA SER A 157 16.68 -15.19 -0.54
C SER A 157 15.93 -14.54 0.61
N ALA A 158 15.82 -15.24 1.74
CA ALA A 158 15.18 -14.69 2.93
C ALA A 158 16.03 -14.93 4.18
N ARG A 159 16.02 -13.97 5.10
CA ARG A 159 16.53 -14.06 6.46
C ARG A 159 15.42 -13.68 7.42
N LEU A 160 14.76 -14.68 7.96
CA LEU A 160 13.56 -14.51 8.78
C LEU A 160 13.94 -14.45 10.27
N GLY A 161 13.67 -13.32 10.91
CA GLY A 161 13.73 -13.16 12.36
C GLY A 161 12.44 -13.58 13.03
N SER A 162 12.45 -13.65 14.36
CA SER A 162 11.24 -13.90 15.13
C SER A 162 10.32 -12.67 15.08
N VAL A 163 9.11 -12.85 14.54
CA VAL A 163 8.07 -11.83 14.47
C VAL A 163 6.80 -12.43 15.06
N PRO A 164 6.12 -11.78 16.01
CA PRO A 164 4.84 -12.26 16.51
C PRO A 164 3.78 -12.17 15.42
N ARG A 165 2.65 -12.84 15.63
CA ARG A 165 1.49 -12.70 14.75
C ARG A 165 0.98 -11.27 14.75
N LEU A 166 0.60 -10.78 13.59
CA LEU A 166 0.16 -9.40 13.36
C LEU A 166 -1.26 -9.39 12.80
N GLN A 167 -2.03 -8.35 13.15
CA GLN A 167 -3.34 -8.10 12.57
C GLN A 167 -3.17 -7.42 11.20
N LEU A 168 -3.18 -8.23 10.14
CA LEU A 168 -2.89 -7.79 8.78
C LEU A 168 -3.95 -8.32 7.79
N ARG A 169 -3.97 -7.75 6.61
CA ARG A 169 -4.76 -8.22 5.46
C ARG A 169 -3.83 -9.01 4.54
N ALA A 170 -3.99 -10.33 4.47
CA ALA A 170 -3.08 -11.24 3.77
C ALA A 170 -2.79 -10.81 2.32
N LEU A 171 -3.85 -10.55 1.52
CA LEU A 171 -3.71 -10.15 0.13
C LEU A 171 -2.97 -8.82 -0.04
N ALA A 172 -3.22 -7.85 0.84
CA ALA A 172 -2.54 -6.57 0.80
C ALA A 172 -1.04 -6.74 1.12
N ILE A 173 -0.69 -7.56 2.12
CA ILE A 173 0.72 -7.82 2.45
C ILE A 173 1.43 -8.62 1.34
N GLN A 174 0.77 -9.61 0.74
CA GLN A 174 1.35 -10.31 -0.42
C GLN A 174 1.62 -9.34 -1.57
N ARG A 175 0.71 -8.42 -1.85
CA ARG A 175 0.89 -7.38 -2.86
C ARG A 175 2.05 -6.44 -2.52
N LEU A 176 2.16 -6.02 -1.25
CA LEU A 176 3.28 -5.21 -0.76
C LEU A 176 4.62 -5.91 -0.98
N LEU A 177 4.73 -7.18 -0.57
CA LEU A 177 5.94 -7.99 -0.74
C LEU A 177 6.29 -8.16 -2.23
N THR A 178 5.31 -8.47 -3.07
CA THR A 178 5.50 -8.61 -4.52
C THR A 178 6.03 -7.32 -5.13
N ASN A 179 5.44 -6.16 -4.80
CA ASN A 179 5.92 -4.86 -5.31
C ASN A 179 7.36 -4.54 -4.87
N LEU A 180 7.72 -4.87 -3.63
CA LEU A 180 9.09 -4.68 -3.14
C LEU A 180 10.08 -5.60 -3.87
N VAL A 181 9.75 -6.88 -4.03
CA VAL A 181 10.62 -7.85 -4.70
C VAL A 181 10.75 -7.54 -6.19
N ASP A 182 9.64 -7.23 -6.88
CA ASP A 182 9.67 -6.85 -8.29
C ASP A 182 10.51 -5.59 -8.52
N ASN A 183 10.40 -4.59 -7.61
CA ASN A 183 11.22 -3.40 -7.67
C ASN A 183 12.71 -3.74 -7.52
N ALA A 184 13.06 -4.60 -6.57
CA ALA A 184 14.43 -5.03 -6.33
C ALA A 184 15.02 -5.81 -7.53
N LEU A 185 14.24 -6.73 -8.13
CA LEU A 185 14.68 -7.53 -9.28
C LEU A 185 14.75 -6.72 -10.58
N ARG A 186 13.91 -5.68 -10.72
CA ARG A 186 13.87 -4.84 -11.92
C ARG A 186 14.97 -3.79 -11.95
N ASN A 187 15.18 -3.12 -10.83
CA ASN A 187 16.10 -1.98 -10.73
C ASN A 187 17.46 -2.36 -10.08
N GLY A 188 17.49 -3.51 -9.42
CA GLY A 188 18.68 -4.02 -8.74
C GLY A 188 19.52 -4.94 -9.62
N SER A 189 20.32 -5.73 -8.96
CA SER A 189 20.94 -6.92 -9.57
C SER A 189 19.89 -8.04 -9.64
N ALA A 190 20.17 -9.12 -10.39
CA ALA A 190 19.27 -10.27 -10.50
C ALA A 190 18.93 -10.96 -9.17
N GLU A 191 19.35 -10.40 -8.03
CA GLU A 191 19.22 -10.94 -6.70
C GLU A 191 18.50 -9.98 -5.76
N ALA A 192 17.56 -10.49 -4.97
CA ALA A 192 16.88 -9.77 -3.90
C ALA A 192 16.93 -10.56 -2.59
N GLN A 193 17.00 -9.85 -1.46
CA GLN A 193 16.97 -10.47 -0.14
C GLN A 193 15.83 -9.87 0.69
N ILE A 194 14.97 -10.74 1.25
CA ILE A 194 13.91 -10.35 2.18
C ILE A 194 14.43 -10.58 3.61
N VAL A 195 14.24 -9.61 4.49
CA VAL A 195 14.59 -9.74 5.91
C VAL A 195 13.38 -9.35 6.75
N THR A 196 13.07 -10.15 7.75
CA THR A 196 12.03 -9.82 8.74
C THR A 196 12.61 -9.77 10.14
N GLY A 197 11.95 -9.07 11.05
CA GLY A 197 12.37 -8.99 12.43
C GLY A 197 11.59 -7.96 13.25
N LEU A 198 12.12 -7.68 14.44
CA LEU A 198 11.62 -6.68 15.37
C LEU A 198 12.67 -5.58 15.58
N SER A 199 12.23 -4.35 15.62
CA SER A 199 13.06 -3.18 15.92
C SER A 199 12.21 -2.10 16.60
N GLY A 200 12.67 -1.60 17.74
CA GLY A 200 11.95 -0.53 18.46
C GLY A 200 10.50 -0.86 18.82
N GLY A 201 10.18 -2.13 19.10
CA GLY A 201 8.80 -2.55 19.39
C GLY A 201 7.88 -2.58 18.17
N ARG A 202 8.43 -2.58 16.96
CA ARG A 202 7.69 -2.69 15.70
C ARG A 202 8.18 -3.92 14.91
N ALA A 203 7.27 -4.61 14.28
CA ALA A 203 7.61 -5.66 13.33
C ALA A 203 8.04 -5.00 12.01
N PHE A 204 9.03 -5.55 11.34
CA PHE A 204 9.45 -5.05 10.04
C PHE A 204 9.63 -6.16 9.02
N VAL A 205 9.45 -5.78 7.77
CA VAL A 205 9.95 -6.48 6.59
C VAL A 205 10.76 -5.50 5.76
N GLU A 206 11.91 -5.93 5.30
CA GLU A 206 12.74 -5.15 4.37
C GLU A 206 13.18 -6.00 3.19
N VAL A 207 13.24 -5.37 2.02
CA VAL A 207 13.78 -5.96 0.80
C VAL A 207 15.03 -5.18 0.42
N LEU A 208 16.08 -5.93 0.17
CA LEU A 208 17.43 -5.45 -0.12
C LEU A 208 17.82 -5.87 -1.54
N ASP A 209 18.34 -4.95 -2.31
CA ASP A 209 18.94 -5.23 -3.62
C ASP A 209 20.41 -4.78 -3.71
N ARG A 210 21.03 -4.95 -4.87
CA ARG A 210 22.39 -4.53 -5.19
C ARG A 210 22.43 -3.60 -6.42
N GLY A 211 21.33 -2.92 -6.70
CA GLY A 211 21.21 -1.97 -7.81
C GLY A 211 21.95 -0.65 -7.57
N PRO A 212 21.67 0.36 -8.40
CA PRO A 212 22.30 1.68 -8.29
C PRO A 212 21.89 2.45 -7.03
N GLY A 213 20.81 2.00 -6.34
CA GLY A 213 20.26 2.70 -5.19
C GLY A 213 19.47 3.96 -5.57
N ILE A 214 19.11 4.74 -4.56
CA ILE A 214 18.37 6.00 -4.70
C ILE A 214 19.08 7.06 -3.85
N PRO A 215 19.29 8.29 -4.34
CA PRO A 215 19.76 9.39 -3.52
C PRO A 215 18.84 9.62 -2.32
N VAL A 216 19.38 9.96 -1.16
CA VAL A 216 18.61 10.13 0.08
C VAL A 216 17.54 11.23 -0.08
N GLU A 217 17.86 12.27 -0.83
CA GLU A 217 16.98 13.42 -1.12
C GLU A 217 15.76 13.03 -1.95
N GLU A 218 15.87 11.98 -2.75
CA GLU A 218 14.78 11.48 -3.61
C GLU A 218 13.92 10.40 -2.93
N ALA A 219 14.33 9.88 -1.77
CA ALA A 219 13.70 8.75 -1.11
C ALA A 219 12.19 8.97 -0.83
N GLU A 220 11.83 10.14 -0.28
CA GLU A 220 10.42 10.49 -0.01
C GLU A 220 9.63 10.69 -1.31
N ARG A 221 10.25 11.29 -2.32
CA ARG A 221 9.63 11.52 -3.62
C ARG A 221 9.30 10.20 -4.32
N MET A 222 10.16 9.18 -4.17
CA MET A 222 9.96 7.86 -4.76
C MET A 222 8.76 7.08 -4.19
N LEU A 223 8.22 7.50 -3.06
CA LEU A 223 6.97 6.98 -2.50
C LEU A 223 5.71 7.60 -3.13
N GLN A 224 5.87 8.66 -3.93
CA GLN A 224 4.74 9.29 -4.63
C GLN A 224 4.40 8.51 -5.91
N PRO A 225 3.11 8.45 -6.29
CA PRO A 225 2.69 7.79 -7.53
C PRO A 225 3.35 8.39 -8.77
N PHE A 226 3.66 7.55 -9.74
CA PHE A 226 4.25 7.91 -11.04
C PHE A 226 5.64 8.56 -10.96
N THR A 227 6.33 8.44 -9.82
CA THR A 227 7.68 8.98 -9.66
C THR A 227 8.73 7.96 -10.10
N ARG A 228 9.71 8.43 -10.89
CA ARG A 228 10.84 7.65 -11.40
C ARG A 228 12.10 8.51 -11.34
N LEU A 229 13.25 7.90 -10.98
CA LEU A 229 14.55 8.59 -10.94
C LEU A 229 15.06 8.97 -12.34
N ASP A 230 14.90 8.05 -13.30
CA ASP A 230 15.40 8.21 -14.67
C ASP A 230 14.26 8.08 -15.70
N ALA A 231 13.42 9.10 -15.81
CA ALA A 231 12.42 9.18 -16.87
C ALA A 231 13.07 9.23 -18.28
N ALA A 232 14.33 9.68 -18.37
CA ALA A 232 15.06 9.87 -19.64
C ALA A 232 15.76 8.60 -20.14
N ARG A 233 15.96 7.55 -19.33
CA ARG A 233 16.72 6.35 -19.73
C ARG A 233 15.87 5.13 -20.10
N GLY A 234 14.58 5.28 -20.33
CA GLY A 234 13.74 4.19 -20.87
C GLY A 234 13.58 2.99 -19.92
N GLY A 235 13.85 3.14 -18.62
CA GLY A 235 13.71 2.05 -17.64
C GLY A 235 12.25 1.58 -17.56
N ALA A 236 12.00 0.27 -17.69
CA ALA A 236 10.67 -0.32 -17.57
C ALA A 236 10.12 -0.12 -16.15
N GLY A 237 8.94 0.48 -16.03
CA GLY A 237 8.23 0.63 -14.73
C GLY A 237 7.29 1.83 -14.70
N THR A 238 6.16 1.67 -13.98
CA THR A 238 5.09 2.67 -13.90
C THR A 238 5.33 3.77 -12.87
N GLY A 239 6.30 3.58 -11.94
CA GLY A 239 6.46 4.45 -10.77
C GLY A 239 5.36 4.27 -9.71
N LEU A 240 4.57 3.19 -9.78
CA LEU A 240 3.48 2.90 -8.83
C LEU A 240 3.88 1.92 -7.72
N GLY A 241 4.91 1.10 -7.91
CA GLY A 241 5.25 0.01 -6.99
C GLY A 241 5.49 0.47 -5.56
N LEU A 242 6.37 1.46 -5.34
CA LEU A 242 6.65 2.00 -4.00
C LEU A 242 5.47 2.80 -3.44
N ALA A 243 4.67 3.47 -4.28
CA ALA A 243 3.45 4.14 -3.85
C ALA A 243 2.38 3.15 -3.35
N ILE A 244 2.25 1.97 -3.99
CA ILE A 244 1.41 0.86 -3.52
C ILE A 244 1.90 0.37 -2.15
N VAL A 245 3.22 0.20 -1.99
CA VAL A 245 3.82 -0.22 -0.72
C VAL A 245 3.51 0.79 0.39
N ASP A 246 3.71 2.08 0.16
CA ASP A 246 3.41 3.14 1.14
C ASP A 246 1.92 3.15 1.53
N ARG A 247 1.03 3.05 0.54
CA ARG A 247 -0.41 3.02 0.77
C ARG A 247 -0.85 1.80 1.61
N ILE A 248 -0.30 0.61 1.31
CA ILE A 248 -0.59 -0.60 2.08
C ILE A 248 -0.02 -0.49 3.50
N ALA A 249 1.20 0.02 3.66
CA ALA A 249 1.80 0.23 4.98
C ALA A 249 0.93 1.16 5.84
N ARG A 250 0.53 2.33 5.29
CA ARG A 250 -0.37 3.28 5.97
C ARG A 250 -1.73 2.66 6.32
N LEU A 251 -2.31 1.83 5.45
CA LEU A 251 -3.54 1.10 5.72
C LEU A 251 -3.45 0.24 6.99
N HIS A 252 -2.26 -0.29 7.29
CA HIS A 252 -1.97 -1.10 8.47
C HIS A 252 -1.35 -0.28 9.63
N GLY A 253 -1.30 1.07 9.54
CA GLY A 253 -0.69 1.95 10.56
C GLY A 253 0.83 1.84 10.59
N GLY A 254 1.40 1.32 9.53
CA GLY A 254 2.83 1.19 9.31
C GLY A 254 3.45 2.41 8.66
N THR A 255 4.74 2.32 8.44
CA THR A 255 5.56 3.33 7.75
C THR A 255 6.51 2.65 6.77
N VAL A 256 6.90 3.38 5.72
CA VAL A 256 7.88 2.93 4.74
C VAL A 256 9.09 3.84 4.80
N ALA A 257 10.28 3.25 4.75
CA ALA A 257 11.54 3.95 4.59
C ALA A 257 12.34 3.32 3.45
N VAL A 258 12.85 4.17 2.57
CA VAL A 258 13.71 3.77 1.46
C VAL A 258 15.07 4.42 1.70
N THR A 259 16.12 3.62 1.81
CA THR A 259 17.47 4.09 2.15
C THR A 259 18.52 3.40 1.30
N PRO A 260 19.67 4.05 1.05
CA PRO A 260 20.81 3.37 0.44
C PRO A 260 21.23 2.16 1.29
N ARG A 261 21.60 1.07 0.63
CA ARG A 261 22.16 -0.12 1.29
C ARG A 261 23.66 0.04 1.44
N GLU A 262 24.21 -0.36 2.58
CA GLU A 262 25.65 -0.43 2.79
C GLU A 262 26.29 -1.41 1.78
N GLY A 263 27.33 -0.95 1.10
CA GLY A 263 27.98 -1.70 0.01
C GLY A 263 27.23 -1.63 -1.34
N GLY A 264 26.32 -0.69 -1.51
CA GLY A 264 25.56 -0.42 -2.75
C GLY A 264 24.21 -1.12 -2.82
N GLY A 265 23.26 -0.48 -3.51
CA GLY A 265 21.88 -0.93 -3.66
C GLY A 265 20.89 -0.16 -2.82
N LEU A 266 19.69 -0.70 -2.73
CA LEU A 266 18.56 -0.12 -2.02
C LEU A 266 18.14 -1.01 -0.86
N ARG A 267 17.69 -0.38 0.22
CA ARG A 267 16.93 -0.99 1.30
C ARG A 267 15.55 -0.34 1.33
N ALA A 268 14.51 -1.10 1.05
CA ALA A 268 13.12 -0.70 1.23
C ALA A 268 12.57 -1.43 2.47
N ARG A 269 12.29 -0.69 3.54
CA ARG A 269 11.84 -1.20 4.83
C ARG A 269 10.44 -0.74 5.13
N VAL A 270 9.58 -1.67 5.53
CA VAL A 270 8.21 -1.42 5.98
C VAL A 270 8.10 -1.86 7.43
N GLU A 271 7.56 -0.99 8.28
CA GLU A 271 7.34 -1.28 9.70
C GLU A 271 5.86 -1.28 10.03
N PHE A 272 5.44 -2.25 10.82
CA PHE A 272 4.07 -2.41 11.30
C PHE A 272 4.03 -2.23 12.82
N PRO A 273 3.01 -1.53 13.36
CA PRO A 273 2.81 -1.47 14.79
C PRO A 273 2.44 -2.86 15.32
N MET A 274 3.01 -3.25 16.44
CA MET A 274 2.47 -4.37 17.20
C MET A 274 1.25 -3.85 17.95
N LEU A 275 0.11 -4.52 17.78
CA LEU A 275 -1.04 -4.25 18.62
C LEU A 275 -0.66 -4.65 20.07
N GLN A 276 -0.61 -3.68 20.97
CA GLN A 276 -0.60 -3.99 22.39
C GLN A 276 -1.89 -4.78 22.66
N ALA A 277 -1.76 -5.98 23.23
CA ALA A 277 -2.90 -6.65 23.82
C ALA A 277 -3.63 -5.61 24.70
N LYS A 278 -4.89 -5.37 24.42
CA LYS A 278 -5.72 -4.64 25.37
C LYS A 278 -5.84 -5.52 26.59
N ASP A 279 -5.15 -5.11 27.66
CA ASP A 279 -5.49 -5.53 29.01
C ASP A 279 -6.94 -5.15 29.36
#